data_de45ad389f7a808f2fc1f76a92920af0
#
_entry.id   de45ad389f7a808f2fc1f76a92920af0
#
_cell.length_a   1.000
_cell.length_b   1.000
_cell.length_c   1.000
_cell.angle_alpha   90.00
_cell.angle_beta   90.00
_cell.angle_gamma   90.00
#
_symmetry.space_group_name_H-M   'P 1'
#
loop_
_entity.id
_entity.type
_entity.pdbx_description
1 polymer ?
#
loop_
_entity_poly.entity_id
_entity_poly.type
_entity_poly.pdbx_seq_one_letter_code
_entity_poly.pdbx_strand_id
1 'polypeptide(L)'
;MAIPKVSQEDIINALQFIDENGVPHHNQSMRYFLLGENGKSYPPKYVIAVANHFANGAAIDTSGYNAIEAKNYLKNKGFTITGNQEKYELTITKEQVTSTDE
;
A
#
# COMPACT_ATOMS: atom_id res chain seq x y z
N MET A 1 4.09 -17.08 -8.75
CA MET A 1 3.46 -16.29 -8.11
C MET A 1 2.70 -15.38 -8.82
N ALA A 2 1.58 -15.28 -8.58
CA ALA A 2 0.74 -14.61 -9.43
C ALA A 2 0.10 -13.46 -8.74
N ILE A 3 0.59 -12.30 -9.04
CA ILE A 3 -0.11 -11.15 -8.61
C ILE A 3 -1.31 -10.99 -9.53
N PRO A 4 -2.52 -10.77 -9.01
CA PRO A 4 -3.68 -10.69 -9.87
C PRO A 4 -3.64 -9.44 -10.74
N LYS A 5 -4.25 -9.54 -11.91
CA LYS A 5 -4.33 -8.40 -12.81
C LYS A 5 -5.49 -7.52 -12.43
N VAL A 6 -5.21 -6.28 -12.14
CA VAL A 6 -6.25 -5.31 -11.80
C VAL A 6 -5.94 -4.01 -12.51
N SER A 7 -6.97 -3.22 -12.77
CA SER A 7 -6.79 -1.94 -13.43
C SER A 7 -6.56 -0.85 -12.40
N GLN A 8 -6.17 0.32 -12.87
CA GLN A 8 -6.03 1.48 -12.03
C GLN A 8 -7.35 1.81 -11.34
N GLU A 9 -8.44 1.68 -12.07
CA GLU A 9 -9.76 1.95 -11.53
C GLU A 9 -10.12 0.95 -10.42
N ASP A 10 -9.75 -0.31 -10.58
CA ASP A 10 -9.99 -1.30 -9.55
C ASP A 10 -9.23 -0.96 -8.27
N ILE A 11 -8.03 -0.42 -8.43
CA ILE A 11 -7.22 -0.03 -7.28
C ILE A 11 -7.86 1.17 -6.59
N ILE A 12 -8.37 2.12 -7.35
CA ILE A 12 -9.04 3.28 -6.76
C ILE A 12 -10.28 2.83 -5.98
N ASN A 13 -11.04 1.89 -6.55
CA ASN A 13 -12.19 1.35 -5.85
C ASN A 13 -11.78 0.62 -4.57
N ALA A 14 -10.62 -0.03 -4.60
CA ALA A 14 -10.10 -0.70 -3.42
C ALA A 14 -9.76 0.30 -2.32
N LEU A 15 -9.15 1.42 -2.68
CA LEU A 15 -8.83 2.43 -1.69
C LEU A 15 -10.09 2.98 -1.03
N GLN A 16 -11.13 3.16 -1.81
CA GLN A 16 -12.39 3.65 -1.29
C GLN A 16 -13.02 2.62 -0.34
N PHE A 17 -12.97 1.36 -0.72
CA PHE A 17 -13.47 0.28 0.12
C PHE A 17 -12.74 0.26 1.46
N ILE A 18 -11.43 0.43 1.43
CA ILE A 18 -10.62 0.42 2.65
C ILE A 18 -10.94 1.64 3.51
N ASP A 19 -11.16 2.80 2.88
CA ASP A 19 -11.54 3.99 3.63
C ASP A 19 -12.84 3.76 4.39
N GLU A 20 -13.75 3.01 3.82
CA GLU A 20 -15.05 2.78 4.44
C GLU A 20 -15.04 1.66 5.47
N ASN A 21 -14.19 0.67 5.28
CA ASN A 21 -14.23 -0.55 6.07
C ASN A 21 -13.01 -0.79 6.95
N GLY A 22 -11.93 -0.08 6.70
CA GLY A 22 -10.69 -0.27 7.44
C GLY A 22 -9.90 -1.47 6.95
N VAL A 23 -8.79 -1.76 7.60
CA VAL A 23 -7.88 -2.84 7.26
C VAL A 23 -7.89 -3.83 8.41
N PRO A 24 -8.12 -5.12 8.14
CA PRO A 24 -8.04 -6.12 9.20
C PRO A 24 -6.66 -6.09 9.84
N HIS A 25 -6.62 -6.37 11.13
CA HIS A 25 -5.40 -6.27 11.90
C HIS A 25 -4.24 -7.05 11.26
N HIS A 26 -4.50 -8.26 10.82
CA HIS A 26 -3.45 -9.11 10.25
C HIS A 26 -3.03 -8.70 8.85
N ASN A 27 -3.68 -7.74 8.25
CA ASN A 27 -3.32 -7.23 6.91
C ASN A 27 -2.65 -5.87 6.95
N GLN A 28 -2.27 -5.41 8.13
CA GLN A 28 -1.56 -4.14 8.25
C GLN A 28 -0.16 -4.28 7.68
N SER A 29 0.33 -3.22 7.06
CA SER A 29 1.67 -3.22 6.52
C SER A 29 2.63 -2.59 7.51
N MET A 30 3.87 -3.04 7.52
CA MET A 30 4.88 -2.48 8.39
C MET A 30 6.04 -1.87 7.64
N ARG A 31 6.14 -2.09 6.35
CA ARG A 31 7.29 -1.66 5.60
C ARG A 31 6.99 -0.70 4.50
N TYR A 32 6.01 -0.99 3.68
CA TYR A 32 5.68 -0.19 2.51
C TYR A 32 4.22 0.22 2.57
N PHE A 33 3.92 1.40 2.03
CA PHE A 33 2.55 1.92 2.03
C PHE A 33 2.27 2.57 0.70
N LEU A 34 1.06 2.40 0.20
CA LEU A 34 0.56 3.18 -0.92
C LEU A 34 0.06 4.50 -0.35
N LEU A 35 0.54 5.60 -0.89
CA LEU A 35 0.13 6.91 -0.41
C LEU A 35 -0.99 7.42 -1.28
N GLY A 36 -2.16 7.62 -0.71
CA GLY A 36 -3.31 8.12 -1.44
C GLY A 36 -3.27 9.62 -1.58
N GLU A 37 -4.10 10.13 -2.47
CA GLU A 37 -4.17 11.56 -2.72
C GLU A 37 -4.69 12.32 -1.50
N ASN A 38 -5.44 11.64 -0.68
CA ASN A 38 -6.00 12.24 0.52
C ASN A 38 -5.01 12.26 1.69
N GLY A 39 -3.77 11.84 1.45
CA GLY A 39 -2.75 11.79 2.48
C GLY A 39 -2.78 10.55 3.35
N LYS A 40 -3.69 9.63 3.08
CA LYS A 40 -3.75 8.39 3.84
C LYS A 40 -2.81 7.36 3.28
N SER A 41 -2.39 6.44 4.13
CA SER A 41 -1.51 5.34 3.75
C SER A 41 -2.26 4.03 3.76
N TYR A 42 -1.97 3.15 2.80
CA TYR A 42 -2.68 1.89 2.66
C TYR A 42 -1.69 0.76 2.51
N PRO A 43 -1.97 -0.44 3.08
CA PRO A 43 -1.07 -1.58 2.90
C PRO A 43 -1.15 -2.12 1.48
N PRO A 44 -0.02 -2.19 0.77
CA PRO A 44 -0.05 -2.55 -0.66
C PRO A 44 -0.63 -3.91 -0.96
N LYS A 45 -0.28 -4.92 -0.17
CA LYS A 45 -0.81 -6.27 -0.42
C LYS A 45 -2.32 -6.31 -0.28
N TYR A 46 -2.84 -5.65 0.73
CA TYR A 46 -4.28 -5.64 0.96
C TYR A 46 -4.99 -4.85 -0.14
N VAL A 47 -4.39 -3.77 -0.60
CA VAL A 47 -4.96 -2.99 -1.69
C VAL A 47 -5.15 -3.87 -2.93
N ILE A 48 -4.13 -4.65 -3.28
CA ILE A 48 -4.22 -5.52 -4.44
C ILE A 48 -5.27 -6.61 -4.24
N ALA A 49 -5.37 -7.16 -3.03
CA ALA A 49 -6.36 -8.19 -2.75
C ALA A 49 -7.78 -7.66 -2.90
N VAL A 50 -8.03 -6.46 -2.40
CA VAL A 50 -9.34 -5.84 -2.52
C VAL A 50 -9.63 -5.48 -3.98
N ALA A 51 -8.62 -4.97 -4.68
CA ALA A 51 -8.78 -4.64 -6.10
C ALA A 51 -9.12 -5.90 -6.91
N ASN A 52 -8.50 -7.02 -6.57
CA ASN A 52 -8.79 -8.29 -7.22
C ASN A 52 -10.23 -8.72 -6.97
N HIS A 53 -10.74 -8.44 -5.79
CA HIS A 53 -12.13 -8.74 -5.48
C HIS A 53 -13.05 -7.94 -6.42
N PHE A 54 -12.77 -6.67 -6.62
CA PHE A 54 -13.59 -5.85 -7.52
C PHE A 54 -13.42 -6.24 -8.99
N ALA A 55 -12.21 -6.56 -9.39
CA ALA A 55 -11.92 -6.83 -10.79
C ALA A 55 -12.37 -8.21 -11.22
N ASN A 56 -12.18 -9.20 -10.37
CA ASN A 56 -12.33 -10.59 -10.75
C ASN A 56 -13.30 -11.40 -9.88
N GLY A 57 -13.89 -10.76 -8.88
CA GLY A 57 -14.82 -11.45 -8.00
C GLY A 57 -14.15 -12.41 -7.05
N ALA A 58 -12.85 -12.31 -6.88
CA ALA A 58 -12.10 -13.23 -6.04
C ALA A 58 -12.26 -12.89 -4.57
N ALA A 59 -12.04 -13.86 -3.71
CA ALA A 59 -11.99 -13.60 -2.28
C ALA A 59 -10.80 -12.69 -1.97
N ILE A 60 -10.91 -11.89 -0.93
CA ILE A 60 -9.80 -11.02 -0.52
C ILE A 60 -8.75 -11.86 0.17
N ASP A 61 -7.62 -12.05 -0.50
CA ASP A 61 -6.59 -12.97 -0.05
C ASP A 61 -5.23 -12.42 -0.48
N THR A 62 -4.32 -12.23 0.48
CA THR A 62 -3.02 -11.64 0.22
C THR A 62 -1.91 -12.68 0.11
N SER A 63 -2.25 -13.96 0.05
CA SER A 63 -1.24 -15.00 0.16
C SER A 63 -0.45 -15.29 -1.10
N GLY A 64 -0.85 -14.81 -2.24
CA GLY A 64 -0.21 -15.19 -3.50
C GLY A 64 0.99 -14.36 -3.92
N TYR A 65 1.38 -13.36 -3.14
CA TYR A 65 2.46 -12.47 -3.51
C TYR A 65 3.02 -11.79 -2.26
N ASN A 66 4.22 -11.22 -2.39
CA ASN A 66 4.85 -10.59 -1.21
C ASN A 66 4.77 -9.06 -1.30
N ALA A 67 5.26 -8.41 -0.27
CA ALA A 67 5.17 -6.95 -0.17
C ALA A 67 5.95 -6.24 -1.26
N ILE A 68 7.07 -6.79 -1.66
CA ILE A 68 7.90 -6.17 -2.70
C ILE A 68 7.20 -6.26 -4.05
N GLU A 69 6.60 -7.41 -4.34
CA GLU A 69 5.84 -7.58 -5.57
C GLU A 69 4.66 -6.62 -5.62
N ALA A 70 3.96 -6.50 -4.50
CA ALA A 70 2.81 -5.61 -4.41
C ALA A 70 3.22 -4.15 -4.61
N LYS A 71 4.30 -3.75 -3.96
CA LYS A 71 4.81 -2.41 -4.07
C LYS A 71 5.14 -2.06 -5.51
N ASN A 72 5.88 -2.95 -6.17
CA ASN A 72 6.30 -2.69 -7.54
C ASN A 72 5.12 -2.67 -8.50
N TYR A 73 4.16 -3.54 -8.29
CA TYR A 73 2.99 -3.60 -9.13
C TYR A 73 2.21 -2.28 -9.06
N LEU A 74 2.00 -1.76 -7.86
CA LEU A 74 1.27 -0.51 -7.68
C LEU A 74 2.03 0.69 -8.22
N LYS A 75 3.35 0.68 -8.07
CA LYS A 75 4.17 1.74 -8.66
C LYS A 75 4.01 1.75 -10.17
N ASN A 76 4.00 0.58 -10.79
CA ASN A 76 3.85 0.48 -12.23
C ASN A 76 2.46 0.93 -12.69
N LYS A 77 1.50 0.91 -11.81
CA LYS A 77 0.16 1.42 -12.11
C LYS A 77 0.01 2.91 -11.85
N GLY A 78 1.09 3.57 -11.45
CA GLY A 78 1.06 5.01 -11.28
C GLY A 78 0.80 5.50 -9.87
N PHE A 79 0.81 4.60 -8.90
CA PHE A 79 0.58 4.99 -7.51
C PHE A 79 1.90 5.26 -6.80
N THR A 80 1.85 6.11 -5.79
CA THR A 80 3.02 6.46 -5.01
C THR A 80 3.19 5.49 -3.87
N ILE A 81 4.39 4.94 -3.74
CA ILE A 81 4.70 4.02 -2.66
C ILE A 81 5.75 4.68 -1.77
N THR A 82 5.53 4.60 -0.47
CA THR A 82 6.48 5.12 0.47
C THR A 82 6.86 4.02 1.46
N GLY A 83 8.03 4.10 2.01
CA GLY A 83 8.51 3.14 2.99
C GLY A 83 8.46 3.75 4.37
N ASN A 84 8.18 2.89 5.34
CA ASN A 84 8.14 3.33 6.71
C ASN A 84 9.49 3.88 7.15
N GLN A 85 10.54 3.28 6.69
CA GLN A 85 11.87 3.72 7.03
C GLN A 85 12.21 5.08 6.47
N GLU A 86 11.80 5.36 5.27
CA GLU A 86 12.00 6.66 4.67
C GLU A 86 11.34 7.75 5.48
N LYS A 87 10.11 7.48 5.88
CA LYS A 87 9.38 8.41 6.67
C LYS A 87 10.07 8.68 7.98
N TYR A 88 10.57 7.64 8.58
CA TYR A 88 11.27 7.73 9.83
C TYR A 88 12.55 8.55 9.69
N GLU A 89 13.29 8.34 8.63
CA GLU A 89 14.49 9.07 8.38
C GLU A 89 14.26 10.55 8.18
N LEU A 90 13.22 10.89 7.48
CA LEU A 90 12.89 12.28 7.30
C LEU A 90 12.64 12.95 8.62
N THR A 91 12.05 12.27 9.54
CA THR A 91 11.76 12.79 10.83
C THR A 91 13.02 12.95 11.67
N ILE A 92 13.85 11.95 11.65
CA ILE A 92 15.03 11.95 12.47
C ILE A 92 16.13 12.83 11.97
N THR A 93 16.41 12.79 10.70
CA THR A 93 17.49 13.54 10.16
C THR A 93 17.30 14.99 10.28
N LYS A 94 16.12 15.39 10.30
CA LYS A 94 15.88 16.75 10.45
C LYS A 94 16.14 17.18 11.80
N GLU A 95 16.06 16.33 12.63
CA GLU A 95 16.31 16.61 13.94
C GLU A 95 17.46 15.97 14.36
N GLN A 96 18.03 15.46 13.62
CA GLN A 96 18.99 14.82 13.89
C GLN A 96 19.76 14.83 13.36
N VAL A 97 18.78 15.68 12.69
CA VAL A 97 18.98 15.36 12.39
C VAL A 97 19.06 15.49 12.55
N THR A 98 18.81 16.17 12.71
CA THR A 98 18.63 15.89 12.97
C THR A 98 18.88 15.77 13.26
N SER A 99 19.08 16.33 13.28
CA SER A 99 19.07 15.91 13.61
C SER A 99 19.48 15.93 13.65
N THR A 100 19.65 16.57 13.54
CA THR A 100 19.71 16.28 13.55
C THR A 100 19.83 16.46 13.54
N ASP A 101 19.80 17.10 13.28
CA ASP A 101 19.56 16.93 13.23
C ASP A 101 19.63 17.05 13.29
N GLU A 102 19.58 17.55 13.03
CA GLU A 102 19.21 17.32 12.93
C GLU A 102 19.29 17.29 13.00
#